data_47be4b91321b0d3e32c62fc01b4b7be0
#
_entry.id   47be4b91321b0d3e32c62fc01b4b7be0
#
_cell.length_a   1.000
_cell.length_b   1.000
_cell.length_c   1.000
_cell.angle_alpha   90.00
_cell.angle_beta   90.00
_cell.angle_gamma   90.00
#
_symmetry.space_group_name_H-M   'P 1'
#
loop_
_entity.id
_entity.type
_entity.pdbx_description
1 polymer ?
#
loop_
_entity_poly.entity_id
_entity_poly.type
_entity_poly.pdbx_seq_one_letter_code
_entity_poly.pdbx_strand_id
1 'polypeptide(L)'
;MKPLNNDQYCIEMDKLCSSVKAFVKNEDFESGMDLICKSMANYPHSPQPHNLLAIVLEKTGNHYLAMKHFQAALALDPEYLPAKFNLKTYGTFFARGNCAFDESDITIGISGNVEIFYDNKNIAYAVQKNRIEYDEHGIGHVVRK
;
A
#
# COMPACT_ATOMS: atom_id res chain seq x y z
N MET A 1 17.45 -22.15 12.77
CA MET A 1 17.30 -20.73 12.44
C MET A 1 17.22 -19.93 13.74
N LYS A 2 18.13 -18.99 13.94
CA LYS A 2 17.99 -18.06 15.05
C LYS A 2 16.82 -17.11 14.76
N PRO A 3 15.88 -16.92 15.69
CA PRO A 3 14.86 -15.89 15.50
C PRO A 3 15.54 -14.53 15.42
N LEU A 4 15.32 -13.81 14.34
CA LEU A 4 15.76 -12.44 14.22
C LEU A 4 15.04 -11.60 15.28
N ASN A 5 15.74 -10.64 15.89
CA ASN A 5 15.06 -9.65 16.70
C ASN A 5 14.17 -8.78 15.80
N ASN A 6 13.16 -8.17 16.36
CA ASN A 6 12.21 -7.36 15.60
C ASN A 6 12.90 -6.24 14.80
N ASP A 7 13.94 -5.65 15.34
CA ASP A 7 14.65 -4.55 14.68
C ASP A 7 15.34 -5.02 13.41
N GLN A 8 15.99 -6.18 13.45
CA GLN A 8 16.65 -6.74 12.28
C GLN A 8 15.66 -7.15 11.20
N TYR A 9 14.54 -7.74 11.60
CA TYR A 9 13.45 -8.08 10.69
C TYR A 9 12.91 -6.84 9.97
N CYS A 10 12.64 -5.75 10.69
CA CYS A 10 12.17 -4.49 10.11
C CYS A 10 13.18 -3.94 9.11
N ILE A 11 14.46 -3.94 9.44
CA ILE A 11 15.53 -3.48 8.56
C ILE A 11 15.58 -4.31 7.27
N GLU A 12 15.47 -5.63 7.38
CA GLU A 12 15.49 -6.52 6.20
C GLU A 12 14.26 -6.32 5.31
N MET A 13 13.09 -6.12 5.91
CA MET A 13 11.87 -5.83 5.14
C MET A 13 11.94 -4.46 4.45
N ASP A 14 12.47 -3.44 5.11
CA ASP A 14 12.68 -2.13 4.50
C ASP A 14 13.66 -2.17 3.34
N LYS A 15 14.74 -2.93 3.49
CA LYS A 15 15.72 -3.16 2.40
C LYS A 15 15.08 -3.89 1.23
N LEU A 16 14.28 -4.90 1.50
CA LEU A 16 13.55 -5.65 0.48
C LEU A 16 12.64 -4.71 -0.32
N CYS A 17 11.84 -3.92 0.36
CA CYS A 17 10.92 -2.97 -0.28
C CYS A 17 11.67 -1.96 -1.15
N SER A 18 12.76 -1.40 -0.65
CA SER A 18 13.58 -0.42 -1.38
C SER A 18 14.24 -1.04 -2.60
N SER A 19 14.77 -2.26 -2.46
CA SER A 19 15.45 -2.97 -3.56
C SER A 19 14.47 -3.35 -4.67
N VAL A 20 13.31 -3.88 -4.31
CA VAL A 20 12.26 -4.23 -5.29
C VAL A 20 11.75 -2.98 -5.99
N LYS A 21 11.55 -1.90 -5.26
CA LYS A 21 11.14 -0.62 -5.84
C LYS A 21 12.14 -0.13 -6.90
N ALA A 22 13.43 -0.23 -6.62
CA ALA A 22 14.48 0.12 -7.59
C ALA A 22 14.46 -0.79 -8.82
N PHE A 23 14.29 -2.10 -8.64
CA PHE A 23 14.18 -3.03 -9.77
C PHE A 23 12.95 -2.75 -10.63
N VAL A 24 11.81 -2.48 -10.02
CA VAL A 24 10.58 -2.15 -10.75
C VAL A 24 10.73 -0.85 -11.53
N LYS A 25 11.36 0.18 -10.95
CA LYS A 25 11.65 1.44 -11.66
C LYS A 25 12.53 1.25 -12.88
N ASN A 26 13.48 0.31 -12.81
CA ASN A 26 14.37 -0.03 -13.91
C ASN A 26 13.79 -1.09 -14.86
N GLU A 27 12.55 -1.50 -14.63
CA GLU A 27 11.88 -2.58 -15.39
C GLU A 27 12.63 -3.93 -15.32
N ASP A 28 13.46 -4.12 -14.30
CA ASP A 28 14.16 -5.37 -14.03
C ASP A 28 13.30 -6.28 -13.13
N PHE A 29 12.20 -6.76 -13.70
CA PHE A 29 11.24 -7.58 -12.97
C PHE A 29 11.80 -8.94 -12.55
N GLU A 30 12.70 -9.51 -13.34
CA GLU A 30 13.31 -10.80 -13.03
C GLU A 30 14.13 -10.75 -11.75
N SER A 31 15.00 -9.77 -11.60
CA SER A 31 15.77 -9.57 -10.38
C SER A 31 14.89 -9.27 -9.18
N GLY A 32 13.84 -8.49 -9.38
CA GLY A 32 12.84 -8.23 -8.34
C GLY A 32 12.14 -9.51 -7.89
N MET A 33 11.69 -10.33 -8.82
CA MET A 33 11.04 -11.62 -8.54
C MET A 33 11.96 -12.58 -7.79
N ASP A 34 13.22 -12.69 -8.18
CA ASP A 34 14.20 -13.56 -7.52
C ASP A 34 14.41 -13.14 -6.06
N LEU A 35 14.54 -11.84 -5.82
CA LEU A 35 14.72 -11.32 -4.47
C LEU A 35 13.48 -11.55 -3.60
N ILE A 36 12.30 -11.34 -4.16
CA ILE A 36 11.02 -11.59 -3.48
C ILE A 36 10.88 -13.07 -3.13
N CYS A 37 11.16 -13.98 -4.06
CA CYS A 37 11.06 -15.42 -3.83
C CYS A 37 12.01 -15.88 -2.72
N LYS A 38 13.22 -15.37 -2.68
CA LYS A 38 14.18 -15.64 -1.58
C LYS A 38 13.64 -15.16 -0.24
N SER A 39 13.05 -13.98 -0.22
CA SER A 39 12.45 -13.42 0.99
C SER A 39 11.24 -14.22 1.45
N MET A 40 10.40 -14.69 0.54
CA MET A 40 9.28 -15.57 0.87
C MET A 40 9.74 -16.88 1.50
N ALA A 41 10.82 -17.46 1.01
CA ALA A 41 11.40 -18.68 1.58
C ALA A 41 11.93 -18.46 2.99
N ASN A 42 12.53 -17.31 3.25
CA ASN A 42 13.07 -16.95 4.57
C ASN A 42 11.99 -16.48 5.56
N TYR A 43 10.98 -15.81 5.07
CA TYR A 43 9.91 -15.20 5.88
C TYR A 43 8.52 -15.55 5.33
N PRO A 44 8.10 -16.83 5.45
CA PRO A 44 6.86 -17.30 4.81
C PRO A 44 5.59 -16.68 5.40
N HIS A 45 5.67 -16.09 6.58
CA HIS A 45 4.53 -15.47 7.28
C HIS A 45 4.52 -13.94 7.20
N SER A 46 5.42 -13.36 6.42
CA SER A 46 5.51 -11.91 6.27
C SER A 46 4.65 -11.41 5.10
N PRO A 47 3.88 -10.32 5.30
CA PRO A 47 3.03 -9.78 4.24
C PRO A 47 3.82 -9.03 3.15
N GLN A 48 4.97 -8.45 3.49
CA GLN A 48 5.75 -7.62 2.57
C GLN A 48 6.11 -8.32 1.25
N PRO A 49 6.66 -9.54 1.25
CA PRO A 49 6.98 -10.21 -0.01
C PRO A 49 5.77 -10.45 -0.91
N HIS A 50 4.62 -10.78 -0.34
CA HIS A 50 3.39 -10.97 -1.11
C HIS A 50 2.90 -9.68 -1.74
N ASN A 51 2.94 -8.56 -1.02
CA ASN A 51 2.60 -7.25 -1.56
C ASN A 51 3.52 -6.85 -2.72
N LEU A 52 4.82 -7.05 -2.56
CA LEU A 52 5.81 -6.74 -3.59
C LEU A 52 5.66 -7.64 -4.83
N LEU A 53 5.41 -8.93 -4.62
CA LEU A 53 5.15 -9.86 -5.72
C LEU A 53 3.89 -9.44 -6.50
N ALA A 54 2.85 -9.05 -5.81
CA ALA A 54 1.63 -8.57 -6.44
C ALA A 54 1.88 -7.32 -7.29
N ILE A 55 2.70 -6.39 -6.82
CA ILE A 55 3.08 -5.21 -7.60
C ILE A 55 3.79 -5.61 -8.90
N VAL A 56 4.77 -6.51 -8.82
CA VAL A 56 5.50 -6.99 -10.01
C VAL A 56 4.55 -7.70 -10.97
N LEU A 57 3.64 -8.52 -10.47
CA LEU A 57 2.64 -9.20 -11.29
C LEU A 57 1.70 -8.20 -11.98
N GLU A 58 1.28 -7.16 -11.29
CA GLU A 58 0.46 -6.11 -11.88
C GLU A 58 1.20 -5.37 -13.00
N LYS A 59 2.46 -5.04 -12.78
CA LYS A 59 3.33 -4.38 -13.78
C LYS A 59 3.60 -5.27 -15.00
N THR A 60 3.63 -6.57 -14.83
CA THR A 60 3.83 -7.53 -15.92
C THR A 60 2.52 -8.01 -16.57
N GLY A 61 1.38 -7.47 -16.15
CA GLY A 61 0.07 -7.73 -16.77
C GLY A 61 -0.70 -8.92 -16.19
N ASN A 62 -0.25 -9.52 -15.09
CA ASN A 62 -0.93 -10.64 -14.46
C ASN A 62 -1.80 -10.17 -13.29
N HIS A 63 -2.86 -9.45 -13.63
CA HIS A 63 -3.77 -8.83 -12.66
C HIS A 63 -4.42 -9.84 -11.70
N TYR A 64 -4.87 -10.96 -12.22
CA TYR A 64 -5.56 -11.97 -11.41
C TYR A 64 -4.68 -12.51 -10.27
N LEU A 65 -3.45 -12.90 -10.57
CA LEU A 65 -2.50 -13.36 -9.55
C LEU A 65 -2.06 -12.22 -8.62
N ALA A 66 -1.91 -11.02 -9.15
CA ALA A 66 -1.59 -9.85 -8.34
C ALA A 66 -2.64 -9.63 -7.25
N MET A 67 -3.92 -9.66 -7.61
CA MET A 67 -5.01 -9.51 -6.63
C MET A 67 -4.99 -10.60 -5.57
N LYS A 68 -4.68 -11.83 -5.95
CA LYS A 68 -4.54 -12.94 -4.99
C LYS A 68 -3.40 -12.74 -4.00
N HIS A 69 -2.26 -12.23 -4.46
CA HIS A 69 -1.13 -11.96 -3.58
C HIS A 69 -1.36 -10.77 -2.66
N PHE A 70 -2.06 -9.73 -3.10
CA PHE A 70 -2.51 -8.67 -2.20
C PHE A 70 -3.42 -9.22 -1.10
N GLN A 71 -4.36 -10.08 -1.45
CA GLN A 71 -5.22 -10.75 -0.50
C GLN A 71 -4.44 -11.67 0.46
N ALA A 72 -3.43 -12.39 -0.05
CA ALA A 72 -2.57 -13.23 0.77
C ALA A 72 -1.78 -12.40 1.79
N ALA A 73 -1.27 -11.23 1.39
CA ALA A 73 -0.61 -10.31 2.31
C ALA A 73 -1.54 -9.86 3.44
N LEU A 74 -2.80 -9.54 3.13
CA LEU A 74 -3.81 -9.17 4.13
C LEU A 74 -4.25 -10.34 4.99
N ALA A 75 -4.21 -11.57 4.48
CA ALA A 75 -4.48 -12.77 5.28
C ALA A 75 -3.38 -13.00 6.32
N LEU A 76 -2.13 -12.68 5.98
CA LEU A 76 -1.00 -12.76 6.91
C LEU A 76 -0.99 -11.62 7.94
N ASP A 77 -1.29 -10.42 7.51
CA ASP A 77 -1.42 -9.24 8.38
C ASP A 77 -2.58 -8.35 7.89
N PRO A 78 -3.76 -8.43 8.54
CA PRO A 78 -4.92 -7.64 8.15
C PRO A 78 -4.73 -6.13 8.28
N GLU A 79 -3.73 -5.69 9.03
CA GLU A 79 -3.41 -4.27 9.26
C GLU A 79 -2.32 -3.74 8.33
N TYR A 80 -1.83 -4.56 7.40
CA TYR A 80 -0.77 -4.16 6.48
C TYR A 80 -1.27 -3.16 5.44
N LEU A 81 -1.02 -1.89 5.69
CA LEU A 81 -1.53 -0.76 4.91
C LEU A 81 -1.15 -0.78 3.42
N PRO A 82 0.10 -1.10 3.03
CA PRO A 82 0.45 -1.15 1.61
C PRO A 82 -0.42 -2.10 0.79
N ALA A 83 -0.69 -3.29 1.31
CA ALA A 83 -1.56 -4.26 0.63
C ALA A 83 -3.02 -3.79 0.55
N LYS A 84 -3.54 -3.17 1.61
CA LYS A 84 -4.88 -2.55 1.59
C LYS A 84 -4.96 -1.45 0.52
N PHE A 85 -3.97 -0.59 0.48
CA PHE A 85 -3.89 0.51 -0.48
C PHE A 85 -3.85 -0.01 -1.92
N ASN A 86 -2.98 -0.98 -2.20
CA ASN A 86 -2.82 -1.56 -3.52
C ASN A 86 -4.06 -2.34 -3.97
N LEU A 87 -4.67 -3.11 -3.08
CA LEU A 87 -5.89 -3.85 -3.37
C LEU A 87 -7.02 -2.91 -3.78
N LYS A 88 -7.16 -1.78 -3.08
CA LYS A 88 -8.14 -0.76 -3.43
C LYS A 88 -7.80 -0.08 -4.76
N THR A 89 -6.53 0.27 -4.97
CA THR A 89 -6.07 0.95 -6.19
C THR A 89 -6.28 0.09 -7.42
N TYR A 90 -5.82 -1.15 -7.41
CA TYR A 90 -5.89 -2.05 -8.55
C TYR A 90 -7.19 -2.84 -8.67
N GLY A 91 -7.99 -2.88 -7.60
CA GLY A 91 -9.30 -3.52 -7.59
C GLY A 91 -10.40 -2.72 -8.25
N THR A 92 -10.11 -1.54 -8.78
CA THR A 92 -11.06 -0.67 -9.48
C THR A 92 -10.91 -0.81 -10.99
N PHE A 93 -11.98 -0.52 -11.75
CA PHE A 93 -11.94 -0.54 -13.21
C PHE A 93 -10.90 0.42 -13.80
N PHE A 94 -10.68 1.52 -13.13
CA PHE A 94 -9.73 2.54 -13.55
C PHE A 94 -8.70 2.70 -12.44
N ALA A 95 -7.66 1.89 -12.47
CA ALA A 95 -6.56 2.03 -11.54
C ALA A 95 -5.87 3.36 -11.78
N ARG A 96 -6.00 4.26 -10.82
CA ARG A 96 -5.33 5.57 -10.83
C ARG A 96 -4.44 5.70 -9.62
N GLY A 97 -3.26 6.19 -9.84
CA GLY A 97 -2.29 6.45 -8.79
C GLY A 97 -1.14 5.46 -8.76
N ASN A 98 -0.24 5.69 -7.85
CA ASN A 98 0.96 4.90 -7.67
C ASN A 98 0.70 3.72 -6.74
N CYS A 99 1.42 2.62 -6.94
CA CYS A 99 1.43 1.51 -6.00
C CYS A 99 2.23 1.85 -4.75
N ALA A 100 1.90 1.20 -3.65
CA ALA A 100 2.63 1.30 -2.40
C ALA A 100 3.54 0.09 -2.23
N PHE A 101 4.86 0.30 -2.28
CA PHE A 101 5.86 -0.72 -1.98
C PHE A 101 6.02 -0.93 -0.48
N ASP A 102 5.93 0.16 0.28
CA ASP A 102 5.93 0.18 1.73
C ASP A 102 5.00 1.28 2.25
N GLU A 103 4.96 1.46 3.55
CA GLU A 103 4.09 2.45 4.19
C GLU A 103 4.46 3.90 3.83
N SER A 104 5.72 4.16 3.48
CA SER A 104 6.17 5.50 3.09
C SER A 104 5.61 5.96 1.74
N ASP A 105 5.21 5.03 0.88
CA ASP A 105 4.61 5.34 -0.42
C ASP A 105 3.12 5.66 -0.32
N ILE A 106 2.51 5.38 0.82
CA ILE A 106 1.12 5.75 1.06
C ILE A 106 1.08 7.24 1.32
N THR A 107 1.09 8.00 0.25
CA THR A 107 0.64 9.37 0.33
C THR A 107 -0.87 9.33 0.51
N ILE A 108 -1.27 9.38 1.76
CA ILE A 108 -2.57 9.93 2.06
C ILE A 108 -2.48 11.32 1.46
N GLY A 109 -3.20 11.54 0.37
CA GLY A 109 -3.29 12.86 -0.23
C GLY A 109 -3.93 13.79 0.77
N ILE A 110 -3.17 14.18 1.76
CA ILE A 110 -3.52 15.24 2.67
C ILE A 110 -3.22 16.53 1.91
N SER A 111 -4.00 16.78 0.89
CA SER A 111 -4.23 18.18 0.58
C SER A 111 -4.99 18.70 1.81
N GLY A 112 -4.39 19.54 2.58
CA GLY A 112 -4.74 20.20 3.85
C GLY A 112 -6.15 20.14 4.46
N ASN A 113 -7.08 19.40 3.88
CA ASN A 113 -8.50 19.40 4.20
C ASN A 113 -9.04 17.98 4.50
N VAL A 114 -8.18 17.00 4.77
CA VAL A 114 -8.61 15.64 5.10
C VAL A 114 -8.15 15.28 6.50
N GLU A 115 -9.07 14.95 7.37
CA GLU A 115 -8.77 14.34 8.67
C GLU A 115 -9.02 12.84 8.61
N ILE A 116 -8.12 12.08 9.21
CA ILE A 116 -8.27 10.64 9.34
C ILE A 116 -8.83 10.34 10.71
N PHE A 117 -9.97 9.69 10.75
CA PHE A 117 -10.57 9.18 11.97
C PHE A 117 -10.51 7.66 11.98
N TYR A 118 -10.24 7.11 13.15
CA TYR A 118 -10.30 5.68 13.39
C TYR A 118 -11.58 5.36 14.15
N ASP A 119 -12.33 4.36 13.69
CA ASP A 119 -13.49 3.89 14.42
C ASP A 119 -13.11 2.89 15.53
N ASN A 120 -14.12 2.39 16.24
CA ASN A 120 -13.92 1.41 17.31
C ASN A 120 -13.33 0.07 16.83
N LYS A 121 -13.33 -0.17 15.52
CA LYS A 121 -12.74 -1.36 14.88
C LYS A 121 -11.37 -1.05 14.27
N ASN A 122 -10.81 0.12 14.58
CA ASN A 122 -9.52 0.59 14.05
C ASN A 122 -9.49 0.73 12.53
N ILE A 123 -10.65 0.99 11.92
CA ILE A 123 -10.76 1.27 10.49
C ILE A 123 -10.55 2.77 10.28
N ALA A 124 -9.61 3.11 9.40
CA ALA A 124 -9.32 4.49 9.06
C ALA A 124 -10.35 5.05 8.08
N TYR A 125 -10.95 6.17 8.42
CA TYR A 125 -11.82 6.93 7.54
C TYR A 125 -11.16 8.26 7.20
N ALA A 126 -11.06 8.57 5.92
CA ALA A 126 -10.66 9.89 5.46
C ALA A 126 -11.90 10.75 5.27
N VAL A 127 -12.04 11.78 6.10
CA VAL A 127 -13.12 12.77 5.98
C VAL A 127 -12.56 14.04 5.37
N GLN A 128 -13.09 14.40 4.22
CA GLN A 128 -12.70 15.65 3.58
C GLN A 128 -13.31 16.81 4.36
N LYS A 129 -12.47 17.64 4.96
CA LYS A 129 -12.90 18.89 5.57
C LYS A 129 -13.18 19.93 4.48
N ASN A 130 -14.36 19.89 3.94
CA ASN A 130 -14.85 20.99 3.15
C ASN A 130 -15.44 22.03 4.10
N ARG A 131 -14.83 23.20 4.16
CA ARG A 131 -15.40 24.32 4.86
C ARG A 131 -16.58 24.82 4.05
N ILE A 132 -17.78 24.71 4.63
CA ILE A 132 -18.99 25.28 4.04
C ILE A 132 -19.11 26.71 4.55
N GLU A 133 -18.94 27.67 3.67
CA GLU A 133 -19.28 29.06 3.96
C GLU A 133 -20.70 29.35 3.44
N TYR A 134 -21.51 29.94 4.29
CA TYR A 134 -22.88 30.36 3.92
C TYR A 134 -22.84 31.80 3.44
N ASP A 135 -23.49 32.06 2.31
CA ASP A 135 -23.68 33.41 1.82
C ASP A 135 -24.77 34.17 2.59
N GLU A 136 -25.00 35.41 2.23
CA GLU A 136 -26.03 36.28 2.85
C GLU A 136 -27.45 35.73 2.71
N HIS A 137 -27.67 34.79 1.79
CA HIS A 137 -28.96 34.13 1.54
C HIS A 137 -29.08 32.76 2.22
N GLY A 138 -28.09 32.35 2.98
CA GLY A 138 -28.07 31.05 3.67
C GLY A 138 -27.74 29.86 2.76
N ILE A 139 -27.23 30.11 1.56
CA ILE A 139 -26.80 29.07 0.62
C ILE A 139 -25.37 28.67 0.94
N GLY A 140 -25.16 27.39 1.23
CA GLY A 140 -23.83 26.86 1.51
C GLY A 140 -22.96 26.77 0.26
N HIS A 141 -21.76 27.36 0.31
CA HIS A 141 -20.72 27.22 -0.72
C HIS A 141 -19.55 26.41 -0.19
N VAL A 142 -19.09 25.43 -0.96
CA VAL A 142 -17.89 24.68 -0.63
C VAL A 142 -16.68 25.50 -1.03
N VAL A 143 -15.89 25.92 -0.03
CA VAL A 143 -14.63 26.62 -0.25
C VAL A 143 -13.52 25.59 -0.35
N ARG A 144 -12.95 25.45 -1.54
CA ARG A 144 -11.73 24.68 -1.76
C ARG A 144 -10.52 25.59 -1.54
N LYS A 145 -9.76 25.30 -0.52
CA LYS A 145 -8.41 25.88 -0.39
C LYS A 145 -7.40 24.96 -0.97
#